data_2ef0ac6e294f609adaf863fd0f2214a6
#
_entry.id   2ef0ac6e294f609adaf863fd0f2214a6
#
_cell.length_a   1.000
_cell.length_b   1.000
_cell.length_c   1.000
_cell.angle_alpha   90.00
_cell.angle_beta   90.00
_cell.angle_gamma   90.00
#
_symmetry.space_group_name_H-M   'P 1'
#
loop_
_entity.id
_entity.type
_entity.pdbx_description
1 polymer ?
#
loop_
_entity_poly.entity_id
_entity_poly.type
_entity_poly.pdbx_seq_one_letter_code
_entity_poly.pdbx_strand_id
1 'polypeptide(L)'
;MSQTVDTVFEDSFSEEVWRSTYKDHNDKTIDDTFRRVATAVAGVESSEELRRVWSDRFYDMLSGFRCTTGGRIYSNAGTEWSGTTLMNCFVSPRASHDIDSLDAIINDVRNQCQTLKSEGGWGQNFSFIRPRGSFIHGIGVESPGAVKYMEVYDKTSDVITSGSGKKSEHKKAKGKIRKGAMMGVMDVWHPDVIEFITAKQQPGRLTKFNISVNCTDDFMNKVMRVIEIDKELAKYDDNDDAAIHVANLIAERAEVDQWNLRFPDTQHHMYRSTWQGDIKKWDAAGYPSNTFRTVSALWLWNMIMESTYNRAEPGVLFLDRANHFGPLNYLETIFATNPCGEQTLAPGGVCNLGSLNLTQFVNDEHTGFDLDKVRKYTRYLNRFLDNVNSLSNAPLPEYVDSMKHKRRVGIGILGWGSALFMLKVRFGSKRAAQLRDEVMKAIAK
;
A
#
# COMPACT_ATOMS: atom_id res chain seq x y z
N MET A 1 28.16 -27.75 8.92
CA MET A 1 27.39 -27.49 10.15
C MET A 1 27.51 -25.98 10.42
N SER A 2 26.45 -25.21 10.17
CA SER A 2 26.48 -23.77 10.48
C SER A 2 26.39 -23.66 12.01
N GLN A 3 27.35 -22.95 12.61
CA GLN A 3 27.26 -22.58 14.01
C GLN A 3 26.01 -21.69 14.17
N THR A 4 25.02 -22.20 14.88
CA THR A 4 23.87 -21.40 15.31
C THR A 4 24.39 -20.43 16.37
N VAL A 5 24.58 -19.18 15.97
CA VAL A 5 24.82 -18.09 16.93
C VAL A 5 23.45 -17.72 17.50
N ASP A 6 23.27 -17.85 18.80
CA ASP A 6 22.06 -17.38 19.48
C ASP A 6 21.86 -15.89 19.18
N THR A 7 20.70 -15.53 18.66
CA THR A 7 20.38 -14.14 18.34
C THR A 7 20.15 -13.37 19.62
N VAL A 8 21.00 -12.41 19.90
CA VAL A 8 20.88 -11.51 21.06
C VAL A 8 20.44 -10.14 20.56
N PHE A 9 19.51 -9.50 21.26
CA PHE A 9 19.15 -8.12 20.96
C PHE A 9 20.32 -7.18 21.29
N GLU A 10 20.63 -6.27 20.37
CA GLU A 10 21.68 -5.27 20.58
C GLU A 10 21.29 -4.18 21.59
N ASP A 11 19.97 -4.00 21.79
CA ASP A 11 19.41 -2.99 22.70
C ASP A 11 18.12 -3.49 23.40
N SER A 12 17.87 -2.89 24.58
CA SER A 12 16.70 -3.23 25.42
C SER A 12 15.36 -2.85 24.78
N PHE A 13 15.33 -1.82 23.93
CA PHE A 13 14.08 -1.40 23.25
C PHE A 13 13.62 -2.44 22.27
N SER A 14 14.53 -3.00 21.45
CA SER A 14 14.23 -4.09 20.52
C SER A 14 13.69 -5.32 21.23
N GLU A 15 14.29 -5.67 22.39
CA GLU A 15 13.82 -6.78 23.22
C GLU A 15 12.41 -6.51 23.77
N GLU A 16 12.15 -5.29 24.27
CA GLU A 16 10.82 -4.91 24.77
C GLU A 16 9.75 -4.97 23.67
N VAL A 17 10.06 -4.50 22.46
CA VAL A 17 9.15 -4.59 21.30
C VAL A 17 8.85 -6.05 20.97
N TRP A 18 9.87 -6.92 20.94
CA TRP A 18 9.65 -8.35 20.72
C TRP A 18 8.77 -8.95 21.81
N ARG A 19 9.09 -8.74 23.09
CA ARG A 19 8.34 -9.27 24.23
C ARG A 19 6.88 -8.82 24.24
N SER A 20 6.62 -7.57 23.87
CA SER A 20 5.26 -6.98 23.91
C SER A 20 4.41 -7.29 22.70
N THR A 21 5.02 -7.62 21.54
CA THR A 21 4.31 -7.64 20.24
C THR A 21 4.41 -8.96 19.50
N TYR A 22 5.57 -9.63 19.54
CA TYR A 22 5.86 -10.78 18.67
C TYR A 22 6.01 -12.11 19.39
N LYS A 23 6.34 -12.05 20.67
CA LYS A 23 6.56 -13.23 21.51
C LYS A 23 5.27 -14.01 21.72
N ASP A 24 5.27 -15.31 21.40
CA ASP A 24 4.25 -16.24 21.88
C ASP A 24 4.54 -16.65 23.33
N HIS A 25 3.51 -17.11 24.05
CA HIS A 25 3.67 -17.49 25.46
C HIS A 25 4.65 -18.67 25.66
N ASN A 26 4.86 -19.51 24.65
CA ASN A 26 5.81 -20.62 24.66
C ASN A 26 7.24 -20.19 24.29
N ASP A 27 7.44 -19.03 23.66
CA ASP A 27 8.76 -18.57 23.27
C ASP A 27 9.53 -18.07 24.51
N LYS A 28 10.76 -18.54 24.72
CA LYS A 28 11.66 -18.05 25.77
C LYS A 28 12.62 -17.00 25.24
N THR A 29 13.14 -17.23 24.05
CA THR A 29 14.09 -16.42 23.31
C THR A 29 13.54 -16.02 21.94
N ILE A 30 14.20 -15.07 21.26
CA ILE A 30 13.85 -14.72 19.87
C ILE A 30 14.08 -15.89 18.92
N ASP A 31 15.06 -16.77 19.20
CA ASP A 31 15.33 -17.96 18.41
C ASP A 31 14.20 -18.98 18.50
N ASP A 32 13.51 -19.08 19.65
CA ASP A 32 12.29 -19.87 19.78
C ASP A 32 11.20 -19.35 18.83
N THR A 33 11.03 -18.01 18.75
CA THR A 33 10.12 -17.39 17.78
C THR A 33 10.51 -17.75 16.36
N PHE A 34 11.80 -17.64 15.99
CA PHE A 34 12.26 -18.00 14.64
C PHE A 34 12.02 -19.48 14.33
N ARG A 35 12.27 -20.37 15.26
CA ARG A 35 12.06 -21.80 15.08
C ARG A 35 10.58 -22.15 14.95
N ARG A 36 9.72 -21.59 15.82
CA ARG A 36 8.26 -21.74 15.72
C ARG A 36 7.75 -21.31 14.35
N VAL A 37 8.13 -20.12 13.90
CA VAL A 37 7.72 -19.56 12.60
C VAL A 37 8.25 -20.42 11.45
N ALA A 38 9.54 -20.78 11.47
CA ALA A 38 10.14 -21.59 10.42
C ALA A 38 9.46 -22.97 10.29
N THR A 39 9.18 -23.61 11.42
CA THR A 39 8.49 -24.91 11.45
C THR A 39 7.05 -24.80 10.93
N ALA A 40 6.32 -23.79 11.36
CA ALA A 40 4.94 -23.57 10.93
C ALA A 40 4.85 -23.33 9.41
N VAL A 41 5.73 -22.47 8.87
CA VAL A 41 5.74 -22.15 7.43
C VAL A 41 6.23 -23.32 6.59
N ALA A 42 7.16 -24.13 7.08
CA ALA A 42 7.59 -25.35 6.41
C ALA A 42 6.52 -26.45 6.43
N GLY A 43 5.56 -26.37 7.35
CA GLY A 43 4.50 -27.36 7.52
C GLY A 43 3.62 -27.62 6.28
N VAL A 44 3.58 -26.67 5.32
CA VAL A 44 2.83 -26.82 4.04
C VAL A 44 3.58 -27.64 2.97
N GLU A 45 4.83 -27.98 3.21
CA GLU A 45 5.60 -28.82 2.28
C GLU A 45 5.03 -30.24 2.20
N SER A 46 5.17 -30.84 1.01
CA SER A 46 4.47 -32.07 0.63
C SER A 46 4.94 -33.35 1.37
N SER A 47 6.18 -33.39 1.87
CA SER A 47 6.72 -34.54 2.58
C SER A 47 7.37 -34.11 3.92
N GLU A 48 7.49 -35.07 4.85
CA GLU A 48 8.14 -34.86 6.14
C GLU A 48 9.61 -34.46 5.99
N GLU A 49 10.31 -35.08 5.03
CA GLU A 49 11.68 -34.73 4.70
C GLU A 49 11.80 -33.28 4.22
N LEU A 50 10.94 -32.83 3.30
CA LEU A 50 10.91 -31.44 2.83
C LEU A 50 10.56 -30.47 3.95
N ARG A 51 9.61 -30.83 4.82
CA ARG A 51 9.27 -30.00 5.99
C ARG A 51 10.47 -29.77 6.89
N ARG A 52 11.24 -30.82 7.17
CA ARG A 52 12.46 -30.70 7.97
C ARG A 52 13.50 -29.82 7.27
N VAL A 53 13.81 -30.13 6.00
CA VAL A 53 14.81 -29.37 5.23
C VAL A 53 14.47 -27.88 5.13
N TRP A 54 13.19 -27.57 4.84
CA TRP A 54 12.76 -26.16 4.72
C TRP A 54 12.64 -25.48 6.07
N SER A 55 12.25 -26.18 7.14
CA SER A 55 12.28 -25.63 8.49
C SER A 55 13.68 -25.18 8.89
N ASP A 56 14.71 -25.97 8.63
CA ASP A 56 16.09 -25.60 8.92
C ASP A 56 16.57 -24.41 8.05
N ARG A 57 16.23 -24.41 6.76
CA ARG A 57 16.56 -23.30 5.85
C ARG A 57 15.86 -22.00 6.25
N PHE A 58 14.61 -22.06 6.63
CA PHE A 58 13.84 -20.88 7.08
C PHE A 58 14.36 -20.38 8.42
N TYR A 59 14.72 -21.28 9.34
CA TYR A 59 15.36 -20.87 10.58
C TYR A 59 16.73 -20.20 10.33
N ASP A 60 17.60 -20.79 9.48
CA ASP A 60 18.87 -20.16 9.07
C ASP A 60 18.66 -18.77 8.46
N MET A 61 17.62 -18.60 7.65
CA MET A 61 17.27 -17.33 7.04
C MET A 61 16.84 -16.25 8.07
N LEU A 62 16.05 -16.63 9.07
CA LEU A 62 15.54 -15.72 10.10
C LEU A 62 16.57 -15.41 11.18
N SER A 63 17.39 -16.41 11.54
CA SER A 63 18.42 -16.32 12.57
C SER A 63 19.42 -15.21 12.26
N GLY A 64 19.78 -14.42 13.28
CA GLY A 64 20.66 -13.26 13.13
C GLY A 64 20.06 -12.15 12.26
N PHE A 65 18.74 -12.16 12.05
CA PHE A 65 18.04 -11.17 11.19
C PHE A 65 18.63 -11.04 9.77
N ARG A 66 19.09 -12.15 9.17
CA ARG A 66 19.56 -12.13 7.76
C ARG A 66 18.46 -11.73 6.81
N CYS A 67 17.24 -12.26 7.07
CA CYS A 67 16.02 -11.78 6.45
C CYS A 67 14.98 -11.51 7.53
N THR A 68 14.08 -10.59 7.25
CA THR A 68 12.91 -10.34 8.09
C THR A 68 11.63 -10.40 7.27
N THR A 69 10.53 -10.67 7.92
CA THR A 69 9.22 -10.83 7.28
C THR A 69 8.20 -9.88 7.90
N GLY A 70 7.00 -9.84 7.33
CA GLY A 70 5.91 -9.07 7.90
C GLY A 70 5.67 -9.44 9.38
N GLY A 71 5.50 -8.44 10.25
CA GLY A 71 5.39 -8.64 11.70
C GLY A 71 4.26 -9.59 12.11
N ARG A 72 3.20 -9.74 11.29
CA ARG A 72 2.10 -10.68 11.56
C ARG A 72 2.53 -12.13 11.45
N ILE A 73 3.52 -12.42 10.63
CA ILE A 73 4.09 -13.77 10.52
C ILE A 73 4.78 -14.13 11.83
N TYR A 74 5.58 -13.24 12.40
CA TYR A 74 6.22 -13.48 13.71
C TYR A 74 5.21 -13.62 14.84
N SER A 75 4.17 -12.80 14.87
CA SER A 75 3.19 -12.81 15.97
C SER A 75 2.17 -13.94 15.87
N ASN A 76 1.93 -14.52 14.68
CA ASN A 76 0.79 -15.40 14.46
C ASN A 76 1.15 -16.81 13.93
N ALA A 77 2.25 -16.97 13.16
CA ALA A 77 2.58 -18.28 12.59
C ALA A 77 2.97 -19.29 13.68
N GLY A 78 2.33 -20.45 13.66
CA GLY A 78 2.57 -21.53 14.62
C GLY A 78 2.04 -21.26 16.03
N THR A 79 1.10 -20.31 16.17
CA THR A 79 0.38 -20.02 17.43
C THR A 79 -1.02 -20.66 17.41
N GLU A 80 -1.70 -20.66 18.57
CA GLU A 80 -3.08 -21.15 18.71
C GLU A 80 -4.16 -20.16 18.15
N TRP A 81 -3.77 -19.00 17.68
CA TRP A 81 -4.67 -17.91 17.26
C TRP A 81 -5.21 -18.11 15.84
N SER A 82 -6.17 -19.01 15.66
CA SER A 82 -6.73 -19.38 14.34
C SER A 82 -7.51 -18.27 13.63
N GLY A 83 -7.95 -17.23 14.36
CA GLY A 83 -8.72 -16.11 13.81
C GLY A 83 -7.88 -14.97 13.23
N THR A 84 -6.54 -15.10 13.23
CA THR A 84 -5.62 -14.08 12.74
C THR A 84 -5.06 -14.45 11.36
N THR A 85 -4.69 -13.42 10.58
CA THR A 85 -4.01 -13.61 9.31
C THR A 85 -2.49 -13.49 9.43
N LEU A 86 -1.75 -14.12 8.54
CA LEU A 86 -0.31 -13.87 8.37
C LEU A 86 -0.02 -12.76 7.36
N MET A 87 -1.06 -12.29 6.65
CA MET A 87 -0.95 -11.25 5.63
C MET A 87 -1.02 -9.86 6.25
N ASN A 88 -0.23 -8.93 5.71
CA ASN A 88 -0.22 -7.54 6.16
C ASN A 88 -1.18 -6.66 5.37
N CYS A 89 -1.25 -6.88 4.06
CA CYS A 89 -1.74 -5.94 3.06
C CYS A 89 -2.95 -6.50 2.34
N PHE A 90 -4.06 -5.75 2.42
CA PHE A 90 -5.31 -6.08 1.75
C PHE A 90 -5.86 -4.83 1.07
N VAL A 91 -6.43 -5.00 -0.12
CA VAL A 91 -7.26 -3.99 -0.78
C VAL A 91 -8.69 -4.52 -0.85
N SER A 92 -9.65 -3.65 -0.55
CA SER A 92 -11.06 -4.03 -0.51
C SER A 92 -11.50 -4.71 -1.80
N PRO A 93 -12.23 -5.83 -1.72
CA PRO A 93 -12.93 -6.34 -2.87
C PRO A 93 -14.05 -5.38 -3.28
N ARG A 94 -14.39 -5.32 -4.56
CA ARG A 94 -15.51 -4.53 -5.06
C ARG A 94 -16.72 -5.40 -5.33
N ALA A 95 -17.91 -4.86 -5.10
CA ALA A 95 -19.14 -5.46 -5.61
C ALA A 95 -19.10 -5.54 -7.15
N SER A 96 -19.81 -6.50 -7.73
CA SER A 96 -19.85 -6.70 -9.17
C SER A 96 -20.73 -5.68 -9.90
N HIS A 97 -21.67 -5.04 -9.21
CA HIS A 97 -22.61 -4.06 -9.72
C HIS A 97 -23.12 -3.14 -8.61
N ASP A 98 -23.71 -2.02 -8.99
CA ASP A 98 -24.31 -1.01 -8.10
C ASP A 98 -23.42 -0.63 -6.90
N ILE A 99 -22.12 -0.48 -7.17
CA ILE A 99 -21.06 -0.34 -6.15
C ILE A 99 -21.22 0.91 -5.28
N ASP A 100 -21.99 1.90 -5.75
CA ASP A 100 -22.28 3.18 -5.09
C ASP A 100 -23.64 3.15 -4.36
N SER A 101 -24.30 2.00 -4.26
CA SER A 101 -25.49 1.84 -3.43
C SER A 101 -25.14 1.83 -1.95
N LEU A 102 -26.09 2.25 -1.10
CA LEU A 102 -25.90 2.20 0.36
C LEU A 102 -25.56 0.78 0.83
N ASP A 103 -26.24 -0.23 0.27
CA ASP A 103 -26.02 -1.63 0.62
C ASP A 103 -24.58 -2.07 0.27
N ALA A 104 -24.09 -1.69 -0.91
CA ALA A 104 -22.71 -2.00 -1.32
C ALA A 104 -21.69 -1.30 -0.41
N ILE A 105 -21.88 -0.02 -0.08
CA ILE A 105 -21.03 0.74 0.81
C ILE A 105 -20.99 0.12 2.21
N ILE A 106 -22.14 -0.23 2.78
CA ILE A 106 -22.23 -0.85 4.12
C ILE A 106 -21.64 -2.26 4.12
N ASN A 107 -21.84 -3.03 3.06
CA ASN A 107 -21.18 -4.33 2.92
C ASN A 107 -19.66 -4.18 2.84
N ASP A 108 -19.15 -3.13 2.21
CA ASP A 108 -17.70 -2.83 2.18
C ASP A 108 -17.17 -2.43 3.58
N VAL A 109 -17.94 -1.67 4.36
CA VAL A 109 -17.64 -1.43 5.80
C VAL A 109 -17.57 -2.74 6.58
N ARG A 110 -18.49 -3.69 6.33
CA ARG A 110 -18.45 -5.02 6.94
C ARG A 110 -17.16 -5.77 6.57
N ASN A 111 -16.76 -5.73 5.30
CA ASN A 111 -15.53 -6.35 4.80
C ASN A 111 -14.29 -5.73 5.47
N GLN A 112 -14.26 -4.41 5.61
CA GLN A 112 -13.24 -3.68 6.38
C GLN A 112 -13.17 -4.19 7.83
N CYS A 113 -14.30 -4.30 8.52
CA CYS A 113 -14.36 -4.78 9.91
C CYS A 113 -13.77 -6.19 10.06
N GLN A 114 -14.11 -7.10 9.15
CA GLN A 114 -13.60 -8.46 9.17
C GLN A 114 -12.08 -8.50 8.92
N THR A 115 -11.59 -7.66 8.00
CA THR A 115 -10.16 -7.54 7.70
C THR A 115 -9.38 -7.00 8.90
N LEU A 116 -9.86 -5.92 9.52
CA LEU A 116 -9.23 -5.32 10.70
C LEU A 116 -9.27 -6.25 11.92
N LYS A 117 -10.37 -6.98 12.12
CA LYS A 117 -10.50 -7.99 13.19
C LYS A 117 -9.48 -9.11 13.04
N SER A 118 -9.15 -9.52 11.82
CA SER A 118 -8.11 -10.52 11.55
C SER A 118 -6.69 -9.96 11.64
N GLU A 119 -6.51 -8.73 12.09
CA GLU A 119 -5.26 -7.96 12.13
C GLU A 119 -4.73 -7.54 10.74
N GLY A 120 -5.52 -7.65 9.67
CA GLY A 120 -5.19 -7.18 8.34
C GLY A 120 -5.21 -5.64 8.24
N GLY A 121 -4.29 -5.05 7.45
CA GLY A 121 -4.40 -3.66 7.03
C GLY A 121 -5.30 -3.56 5.80
N TRP A 122 -6.09 -2.50 5.66
CA TRP A 122 -7.11 -2.36 4.63
C TRP A 122 -6.95 -1.09 3.79
N GLY A 123 -7.03 -1.18 2.48
CA GLY A 123 -6.98 -0.06 1.56
C GLY A 123 -8.16 -0.01 0.61
N GLN A 124 -8.63 1.20 0.28
CA GLN A 124 -9.78 1.43 -0.59
C GLN A 124 -9.64 2.73 -1.38
N ASN A 125 -10.06 2.70 -2.65
CA ASN A 125 -10.27 3.91 -3.44
C ASN A 125 -11.75 4.31 -3.34
N PHE A 126 -12.01 5.52 -2.84
CA PHE A 126 -13.34 6.05 -2.57
C PHE A 126 -13.95 6.81 -3.75
N SER A 127 -13.25 6.92 -4.88
CA SER A 127 -13.76 7.63 -6.07
C SER A 127 -14.94 6.96 -6.76
N PHE A 128 -15.32 5.76 -6.31
CA PHE A 128 -16.53 5.11 -6.82
C PHE A 128 -17.82 5.69 -6.23
N ILE A 129 -17.74 6.33 -5.07
CA ILE A 129 -18.88 6.93 -4.37
C ILE A 129 -19.24 8.26 -5.04
N ARG A 130 -20.54 8.46 -5.34
CA ARG A 130 -21.02 9.73 -5.90
C ARG A 130 -20.67 10.92 -5.01
N PRO A 131 -20.28 12.05 -5.63
CA PRO A 131 -19.83 13.21 -4.87
C PRO A 131 -20.97 13.89 -4.08
N ARG A 132 -20.55 14.75 -3.17
CA ARG A 132 -21.45 15.64 -2.42
C ARG A 132 -22.32 16.45 -3.38
N GLY A 133 -23.62 16.59 -3.02
CA GLY A 133 -24.60 17.31 -3.82
C GLY A 133 -25.19 16.53 -4.99
N SER A 134 -24.70 15.31 -5.28
CA SER A 134 -25.37 14.45 -6.27
C SER A 134 -26.75 14.05 -5.81
N PHE A 135 -27.76 14.25 -6.66
CA PHE A 135 -29.14 13.95 -6.29
C PHE A 135 -29.43 12.44 -6.22
N ILE A 136 -30.07 12.01 -5.15
CA ILE A 136 -30.50 10.62 -4.91
C ILE A 136 -31.99 10.52 -5.15
N HIS A 137 -32.38 10.14 -6.38
CA HIS A 137 -33.79 10.15 -6.81
C HIS A 137 -34.71 9.29 -5.96
N GLY A 138 -34.24 8.17 -5.41
CA GLY A 138 -35.07 7.25 -4.64
C GLY A 138 -35.65 7.84 -3.35
N ILE A 139 -34.96 8.85 -2.81
CA ILE A 139 -35.33 9.48 -1.52
C ILE A 139 -35.44 11.01 -1.58
N GLY A 140 -35.13 11.62 -2.73
CA GLY A 140 -35.28 13.05 -2.96
C GLY A 140 -34.30 13.94 -2.20
N VAL A 141 -33.07 13.46 -1.88
CA VAL A 141 -32.06 14.19 -1.14
C VAL A 141 -30.73 14.22 -1.90
N GLU A 142 -29.81 15.05 -1.44
CA GLU A 142 -28.44 15.10 -1.96
C GLU A 142 -27.50 14.14 -1.22
N SER A 143 -26.51 13.60 -1.93
CA SER A 143 -25.46 12.75 -1.37
C SER A 143 -24.58 13.55 -0.40
N PRO A 144 -24.19 12.96 0.75
CA PRO A 144 -23.24 13.60 1.65
C PRO A 144 -21.80 13.59 1.13
N GLY A 145 -21.52 12.82 0.06
CA GLY A 145 -20.22 12.72 -0.59
C GLY A 145 -19.29 11.64 -0.02
N ALA A 146 -18.25 11.34 -0.80
CA ALA A 146 -17.31 10.24 -0.52
C ALA A 146 -16.54 10.46 0.81
N VAL A 147 -16.07 11.68 1.07
CA VAL A 147 -15.30 11.99 2.30
C VAL A 147 -16.15 11.80 3.55
N LYS A 148 -17.47 12.09 3.47
CA LYS A 148 -18.39 11.87 4.60
C LYS A 148 -18.62 10.39 4.87
N TYR A 149 -18.70 9.56 3.83
CA TYR A 149 -18.76 8.12 4.01
C TYR A 149 -17.47 7.56 4.63
N MET A 150 -16.30 8.10 4.32
CA MET A 150 -15.03 7.70 4.97
C MET A 150 -15.07 7.84 6.50
N GLU A 151 -15.84 8.78 7.05
CA GLU A 151 -16.00 8.93 8.51
C GLU A 151 -16.68 7.71 9.15
N VAL A 152 -17.56 7.00 8.41
CA VAL A 152 -18.16 5.74 8.87
C VAL A 152 -17.10 4.66 9.03
N TYR A 153 -16.24 4.51 8.01
CA TYR A 153 -15.11 3.56 8.05
C TYR A 153 -14.12 3.89 9.17
N ASP A 154 -13.78 5.18 9.33
CA ASP A 154 -12.86 5.65 10.38
C ASP A 154 -13.41 5.30 11.78
N LYS A 155 -14.67 5.62 12.03
CA LYS A 155 -15.31 5.37 13.33
C LYS A 155 -15.48 3.88 13.62
N THR A 156 -15.87 3.11 12.62
CA THR A 156 -16.00 1.66 12.74
C THR A 156 -14.65 1.01 13.04
N SER A 157 -13.59 1.46 12.37
CA SER A 157 -12.20 1.02 12.65
C SER A 157 -11.80 1.32 14.09
N ASP A 158 -12.12 2.52 14.59
CA ASP A 158 -11.82 2.91 15.98
C ASP A 158 -12.48 1.94 16.97
N VAL A 159 -13.75 1.60 16.76
CA VAL A 159 -14.49 0.67 17.64
C VAL A 159 -13.92 -0.73 17.59
N ILE A 160 -13.71 -1.30 16.37
CA ILE A 160 -13.23 -2.68 16.20
C ILE A 160 -11.82 -2.88 16.77
N THR A 161 -10.95 -1.85 16.68
CA THR A 161 -9.57 -1.93 17.15
C THR A 161 -9.38 -1.42 18.59
N SER A 162 -10.41 -0.91 19.24
CA SER A 162 -10.32 -0.34 20.59
C SER A 162 -10.06 -1.37 21.70
N GLY A 163 -10.49 -2.62 21.50
CA GLY A 163 -10.29 -3.73 22.46
C GLY A 163 -8.84 -4.21 22.57
N SER A 164 -7.95 -3.72 21.70
CA SER A 164 -6.58 -4.17 21.61
C SER A 164 -5.64 -3.34 22.50
N GLY A 165 -4.86 -4.01 23.37
CA GLY A 165 -3.68 -3.41 24.02
C GLY A 165 -3.83 -3.01 25.48
N LYS A 166 -4.88 -3.41 26.19
CA LYS A 166 -4.90 -3.40 27.66
C LYS A 166 -4.37 -4.74 28.18
N LYS A 167 -3.59 -4.74 29.25
CA LYS A 167 -3.21 -5.97 29.96
C LYS A 167 -4.49 -6.74 30.28
N SER A 168 -4.72 -7.85 29.59
CA SER A 168 -5.81 -8.73 29.89
C SER A 168 -5.47 -9.51 31.15
N GLU A 169 -6.42 -9.68 32.06
CA GLU A 169 -6.29 -10.56 33.21
C GLU A 169 -6.23 -12.05 32.81
N HIS A 170 -6.57 -12.37 31.57
CA HIS A 170 -6.41 -13.70 31.02
C HIS A 170 -4.93 -14.03 30.79
N LYS A 171 -4.41 -15.01 31.53
CA LYS A 171 -3.01 -15.48 31.46
C LYS A 171 -2.53 -15.86 30.04
N LYS A 172 -3.44 -16.17 29.13
CA LYS A 172 -3.19 -16.56 27.73
C LYS A 172 -3.45 -15.43 26.71
N ALA A 173 -3.82 -14.23 27.16
CA ALA A 173 -4.13 -13.17 26.22
C ALA A 173 -2.88 -12.73 25.45
N LYS A 174 -3.02 -12.52 24.16
CA LYS A 174 -2.03 -11.87 23.32
C LYS A 174 -1.66 -10.49 23.90
N GLY A 175 -0.39 -10.17 24.03
CA GLY A 175 0.08 -8.94 24.65
C GLY A 175 -0.48 -7.70 23.94
N LYS A 176 -0.03 -7.40 22.73
CA LYS A 176 -0.45 -6.21 21.98
C LYS A 176 -1.02 -6.64 20.62
N ILE A 177 -2.31 -6.42 20.41
CA ILE A 177 -2.91 -6.59 19.08
C ILE A 177 -2.47 -5.39 18.22
N ARG A 178 -1.96 -5.64 17.02
CA ARG A 178 -1.65 -4.57 16.08
C ARG A 178 -2.93 -3.89 15.64
N LYS A 179 -3.04 -2.58 15.88
CA LYS A 179 -4.13 -1.77 15.36
C LYS A 179 -4.09 -1.84 13.84
N GLY A 180 -5.23 -2.15 13.22
CA GLY A 180 -5.39 -2.08 11.78
C GLY A 180 -5.18 -0.64 11.31
N ALA A 181 -4.39 -0.46 10.28
CA ALA A 181 -4.28 0.80 9.57
C ALA A 181 -5.11 0.75 8.28
N MET A 182 -5.53 1.91 7.79
CA MET A 182 -6.29 2.01 6.55
C MET A 182 -5.64 2.99 5.58
N MET A 183 -5.84 2.77 4.28
CA MET A 183 -5.54 3.71 3.21
C MET A 183 -6.83 4.14 2.54
N GLY A 184 -7.06 5.45 2.46
CA GLY A 184 -8.05 6.06 1.59
C GLY A 184 -7.38 6.64 0.35
N VAL A 185 -7.81 6.21 -0.82
CA VAL A 185 -7.39 6.79 -2.10
C VAL A 185 -8.55 7.56 -2.70
N MET A 186 -8.25 8.69 -3.34
CA MET A 186 -9.19 9.41 -4.19
C MET A 186 -8.51 9.86 -5.47
N ASP A 187 -9.20 9.68 -6.59
CA ASP A 187 -8.69 10.10 -7.89
C ASP A 187 -8.81 11.61 -8.06
N VAL A 188 -7.82 12.22 -8.69
CA VAL A 188 -7.71 13.68 -8.87
C VAL A 188 -8.85 14.30 -9.69
N TRP A 189 -9.60 13.49 -10.44
CA TRP A 189 -10.77 13.93 -11.22
C TRP A 189 -12.07 13.96 -10.41
N HIS A 190 -12.09 13.37 -9.20
CA HIS A 190 -13.31 13.27 -8.40
C HIS A 190 -13.74 14.65 -7.84
N PRO A 191 -15.04 15.01 -7.86
CA PRO A 191 -15.49 16.31 -7.36
C PRO A 191 -15.18 16.60 -5.90
N ASP A 192 -15.13 15.57 -5.04
CA ASP A 192 -14.83 15.72 -3.62
C ASP A 192 -13.30 15.76 -3.32
N VAL A 193 -12.42 15.74 -4.34
CA VAL A 193 -10.96 15.68 -4.14
C VAL A 193 -10.42 16.85 -3.34
N ILE A 194 -11.00 18.06 -3.50
CA ILE A 194 -10.58 19.25 -2.75
C ILE A 194 -10.86 19.08 -1.25
N GLU A 195 -12.04 18.56 -0.89
CA GLU A 195 -12.37 18.24 0.51
C GLU A 195 -11.46 17.12 1.03
N PHE A 196 -11.18 16.11 0.21
CA PHE A 196 -10.31 15.00 0.57
C PHE A 196 -8.89 15.46 0.88
N ILE A 197 -8.28 16.31 0.04
CA ILE A 197 -6.93 16.85 0.24
C ILE A 197 -6.82 17.56 1.60
N THR A 198 -7.88 18.29 1.99
CA THR A 198 -7.88 19.11 3.20
C THR A 198 -8.48 18.40 4.42
N ALA A 199 -9.02 17.19 4.27
CA ALA A 199 -9.77 16.49 5.31
C ALA A 199 -9.00 16.34 6.62
N LYS A 200 -7.70 16.04 6.56
CA LYS A 200 -6.84 15.82 7.73
C LYS A 200 -6.15 17.09 8.25
N GLN A 201 -6.37 18.24 7.64
CA GLN A 201 -5.94 19.51 8.21
C GLN A 201 -6.73 19.84 9.48
N GLN A 202 -7.95 19.31 9.62
CA GLN A 202 -8.74 19.39 10.84
C GLN A 202 -8.30 18.33 11.84
N PRO A 203 -7.85 18.68 13.05
CA PRO A 203 -7.47 17.72 14.07
C PRO A 203 -8.61 16.75 14.40
N GLY A 204 -8.29 15.45 14.50
CA GLY A 204 -9.26 14.41 14.89
C GLY A 204 -10.12 13.84 13.76
N ARG A 205 -9.98 14.33 12.52
CA ARG A 205 -10.72 13.81 11.37
C ARG A 205 -9.90 12.71 10.65
N LEU A 206 -10.53 11.60 10.28
CA LEU A 206 -9.95 10.46 9.55
C LEU A 206 -8.65 9.92 10.18
N THR A 207 -8.63 9.78 11.50
CA THR A 207 -7.42 9.44 12.28
C THR A 207 -6.90 8.01 12.05
N LYS A 208 -7.74 7.12 11.52
CA LYS A 208 -7.36 5.73 11.21
C LYS A 208 -6.91 5.54 9.76
N PHE A 209 -7.06 6.58 8.94
CA PHE A 209 -6.64 6.59 7.55
C PHE A 209 -5.28 7.26 7.37
N ASN A 210 -4.44 6.65 6.54
CA ASN A 210 -3.54 7.37 5.65
C ASN A 210 -4.33 7.73 4.40
N ILE A 211 -4.09 8.88 3.80
CA ILE A 211 -4.79 9.33 2.59
C ILE A 211 -3.82 9.61 1.45
N SER A 212 -4.22 9.28 0.22
CA SER A 212 -3.42 9.53 -0.98
C SER A 212 -4.30 9.92 -2.16
N VAL A 213 -3.85 10.90 -2.94
CA VAL A 213 -4.49 11.28 -4.21
C VAL A 213 -3.85 10.51 -5.35
N ASN A 214 -4.67 9.84 -6.16
CA ASN A 214 -4.22 9.24 -7.41
C ASN A 214 -4.22 10.29 -8.52
N CYS A 215 -3.02 10.73 -8.91
CA CYS A 215 -2.81 11.65 -10.02
C CYS A 215 -2.66 10.86 -11.32
N THR A 216 -3.60 11.08 -12.26
CA THR A 216 -3.56 10.42 -13.58
C THR A 216 -2.45 10.99 -14.45
N ASP A 217 -1.99 10.22 -15.44
CA ASP A 217 -1.02 10.72 -16.43
C ASP A 217 -1.55 11.97 -17.16
N ASP A 218 -2.83 12.01 -17.50
CA ASP A 218 -3.45 13.18 -18.15
C ASP A 218 -3.37 14.44 -17.30
N PHE A 219 -3.65 14.30 -15.99
CA PHE A 219 -3.51 15.41 -15.05
C PHE A 219 -2.07 15.90 -14.95
N MET A 220 -1.13 14.98 -14.78
CA MET A 220 0.28 15.32 -14.66
C MET A 220 0.85 15.93 -15.93
N ASN A 221 0.44 15.46 -17.11
CA ASN A 221 0.84 16.04 -18.38
C ASN A 221 0.38 17.51 -18.50
N LYS A 222 -0.84 17.83 -18.06
CA LYS A 222 -1.32 19.22 -18.00
C LYS A 222 -0.48 20.05 -17.04
N VAL A 223 -0.27 19.59 -15.82
CA VAL A 223 0.55 20.28 -14.81
C VAL A 223 1.97 20.56 -15.34
N MET A 224 2.61 19.55 -15.92
CA MET A 224 3.97 19.70 -16.47
C MET A 224 4.01 20.69 -17.64
N ARG A 225 3.02 20.63 -18.53
CA ARG A 225 2.95 21.55 -19.67
C ARG A 225 2.75 23.00 -19.22
N VAL A 226 1.90 23.24 -18.22
CA VAL A 226 1.73 24.59 -17.64
C VAL A 226 3.04 25.10 -17.03
N ILE A 227 3.77 24.26 -16.29
CA ILE A 227 5.08 24.62 -15.72
C ILE A 227 6.11 24.93 -16.83
N GLU A 228 6.10 24.19 -17.94
CA GLU A 228 6.97 24.47 -19.10
C GLU A 228 6.65 25.80 -19.73
N ILE A 229 5.35 26.08 -19.98
CA ILE A 229 4.90 27.37 -20.53
C ILE A 229 5.28 28.52 -19.61
N ASP A 230 5.05 28.41 -18.29
CA ASP A 230 5.42 29.44 -17.33
C ASP A 230 6.93 29.71 -17.32
N LYS A 231 7.76 28.69 -17.46
CA LYS A 231 9.23 28.85 -17.60
C LYS A 231 9.62 29.48 -18.94
N GLU A 232 8.86 29.24 -19.98
CA GLU A 232 9.10 29.85 -21.29
C GLU A 232 8.70 31.34 -21.25
N LEU A 233 7.52 31.64 -20.74
CA LEU A 233 7.04 33.02 -20.58
C LEU A 233 8.00 33.87 -19.73
N ALA A 234 8.61 33.29 -18.70
CA ALA A 234 9.58 33.98 -17.85
C ALA A 234 10.87 34.42 -18.57
N LYS A 235 11.10 34.02 -19.82
CA LYS A 235 12.26 34.43 -20.63
C LYS A 235 12.01 35.70 -21.44
N TYR A 236 10.75 36.09 -21.56
CA TYR A 236 10.35 37.26 -22.34
C TYR A 236 10.10 38.42 -21.40
N ASP A 237 10.84 39.52 -21.61
CA ASP A 237 10.51 40.82 -21.10
C ASP A 237 9.52 41.49 -22.08
N ASP A 238 9.04 42.69 -21.80
CA ASP A 238 8.11 43.47 -22.62
C ASP A 238 8.69 43.84 -24.03
N ASN A 239 9.11 42.84 -24.79
CA ASN A 239 9.74 42.98 -26.09
C ASN A 239 8.70 42.73 -27.20
N ASP A 240 8.37 43.77 -28.00
CA ASP A 240 7.34 43.78 -29.03
C ASP A 240 7.53 42.68 -30.12
N ASP A 241 8.78 42.27 -30.40
CA ASP A 241 9.05 41.29 -31.46
C ASP A 241 8.56 39.85 -31.11
N ALA A 242 8.30 39.58 -29.85
CA ALA A 242 7.80 38.26 -29.36
C ALA A 242 6.28 38.29 -29.02
N ALA A 243 5.60 39.40 -29.19
CA ALA A 243 4.22 39.60 -28.69
C ALA A 243 3.22 38.51 -29.16
N ILE A 244 3.29 38.11 -30.43
CA ILE A 244 2.42 37.06 -31.00
C ILE A 244 2.73 35.70 -30.33
N HIS A 245 4.01 35.38 -30.14
CA HIS A 245 4.41 34.12 -29.52
C HIS A 245 3.99 34.08 -28.04
N VAL A 246 4.21 35.17 -27.30
CA VAL A 246 3.77 35.31 -25.92
C VAL A 246 2.24 35.18 -25.81
N ALA A 247 1.48 35.82 -26.70
CA ALA A 247 0.03 35.71 -26.71
C ALA A 247 -0.45 34.26 -26.97
N ASN A 248 0.22 33.53 -27.87
CA ASN A 248 -0.09 32.13 -28.13
C ASN A 248 0.22 31.25 -26.91
N LEU A 249 1.35 31.48 -26.22
CA LEU A 249 1.69 30.74 -24.99
C LEU A 249 0.67 31.01 -23.89
N ILE A 250 0.23 32.25 -23.70
CA ILE A 250 -0.81 32.60 -22.73
C ILE A 250 -2.14 31.90 -23.05
N ALA A 251 -2.54 31.89 -24.32
CA ALA A 251 -3.75 31.20 -24.76
C ALA A 251 -3.66 29.67 -24.53
N GLU A 252 -2.55 29.05 -24.92
CA GLU A 252 -2.29 27.63 -24.68
C GLU A 252 -2.32 27.31 -23.19
N ARG A 253 -1.64 28.14 -22.36
CA ARG A 253 -1.63 27.97 -20.91
C ARG A 253 -3.05 27.96 -20.32
N ALA A 254 -3.89 28.90 -20.74
CA ALA A 254 -5.27 29.03 -20.25
C ALA A 254 -6.13 27.81 -20.63
N GLU A 255 -5.89 27.19 -21.79
CA GLU A 255 -6.58 25.97 -22.24
C GLU A 255 -6.06 24.74 -21.48
N VAL A 256 -4.74 24.55 -21.43
CA VAL A 256 -4.11 23.38 -20.83
C VAL A 256 -4.34 23.31 -19.32
N ASP A 257 -4.38 24.45 -18.64
CA ASP A 257 -4.53 24.53 -17.16
C ASP A 257 -5.96 24.19 -16.68
N GLN A 258 -6.89 23.90 -17.58
CA GLN A 258 -8.24 23.50 -17.19
C GLN A 258 -8.31 22.03 -16.81
N TRP A 259 -8.78 21.74 -15.59
CA TRP A 259 -9.05 20.41 -15.08
C TRP A 259 -10.48 20.27 -14.59
N ASN A 260 -11.20 19.31 -15.15
CA ASN A 260 -12.60 19.07 -14.81
C ASN A 260 -12.71 18.08 -13.64
N LEU A 261 -13.30 18.53 -12.55
CA LEU A 261 -13.80 17.69 -11.49
C LEU A 261 -15.16 17.17 -11.91
N ARG A 262 -15.23 15.88 -12.23
CA ARG A 262 -16.39 15.28 -12.88
C ARG A 262 -16.71 13.90 -12.33
N PHE A 263 -17.94 13.47 -12.55
CA PHE A 263 -18.40 12.15 -12.13
C PHE A 263 -19.40 11.61 -13.17
N PRO A 264 -19.53 10.27 -13.35
CA PRO A 264 -20.53 9.67 -14.22
C PRO A 264 -21.92 10.24 -13.99
N ASP A 265 -22.72 10.35 -15.06
CA ASP A 265 -24.12 10.67 -14.91
C ASP A 265 -24.84 9.49 -14.21
N THR A 266 -25.19 9.69 -12.95
CA THR A 266 -25.85 8.68 -12.12
C THR A 266 -27.26 8.33 -12.58
N GLN A 267 -27.84 9.12 -13.51
CA GLN A 267 -29.13 8.88 -14.16
C GLN A 267 -29.02 7.98 -15.38
N HIS A 268 -27.83 7.83 -15.94
CA HIS A 268 -27.65 7.00 -17.13
C HIS A 268 -27.98 5.54 -16.81
N HIS A 269 -28.77 4.92 -17.69
CA HIS A 269 -29.32 3.56 -17.45
C HIS A 269 -28.25 2.49 -17.22
N MET A 270 -27.02 2.68 -17.74
CA MET A 270 -25.91 1.78 -17.54
C MET A 270 -25.16 2.01 -16.21
N TYR A 271 -25.43 3.12 -15.49
CA TYR A 271 -24.65 3.48 -14.31
C TYR A 271 -24.56 2.35 -13.28
N ARG A 272 -25.70 1.82 -12.84
CA ARG A 272 -25.73 0.78 -11.79
C ARG A 272 -25.06 -0.52 -12.21
N SER A 273 -25.11 -0.87 -13.48
CA SER A 273 -24.60 -2.15 -14.00
C SER A 273 -23.10 -2.09 -14.38
N THR A 274 -22.57 -0.93 -14.81
CA THR A 274 -21.24 -0.84 -15.40
C THR A 274 -20.27 0.04 -14.65
N TRP A 275 -20.76 0.98 -13.79
CA TRP A 275 -19.86 1.80 -13.01
C TRP A 275 -19.07 0.97 -12.00
N GLN A 276 -17.73 0.99 -12.13
CA GLN A 276 -16.79 0.25 -11.28
C GLN A 276 -15.71 1.17 -10.67
N GLY A 277 -15.94 2.50 -10.66
CA GLY A 277 -14.97 3.47 -10.15
C GLY A 277 -13.83 3.77 -11.12
N ASP A 278 -13.95 3.38 -12.39
CA ASP A 278 -12.95 3.62 -13.44
C ASP A 278 -13.53 4.59 -14.48
N ILE A 279 -13.19 5.88 -14.35
CA ILE A 279 -13.68 6.92 -15.25
C ILE A 279 -13.20 6.73 -16.68
N LYS A 280 -12.01 6.14 -16.90
CA LYS A 280 -11.50 5.89 -18.25
C LYS A 280 -12.31 4.82 -18.99
N LYS A 281 -12.70 3.76 -18.26
CA LYS A 281 -13.59 2.73 -18.84
C LYS A 281 -14.97 3.28 -19.11
N TRP A 282 -15.48 4.15 -18.23
CA TRP A 282 -16.75 4.83 -18.42
C TRP A 282 -16.75 5.70 -19.69
N ASP A 283 -15.72 6.53 -19.86
CA ASP A 283 -15.53 7.38 -21.04
C ASP A 283 -15.32 6.57 -22.31
N ALA A 284 -14.52 5.51 -22.25
CA ALA A 284 -14.28 4.63 -23.41
C ALA A 284 -15.53 3.91 -23.89
N ALA A 285 -16.52 3.70 -23.02
CA ALA A 285 -17.83 3.19 -23.38
C ALA A 285 -18.77 4.27 -23.97
N GLY A 286 -18.31 5.52 -24.05
CA GLY A 286 -19.09 6.64 -24.56
C GLY A 286 -20.21 7.11 -23.62
N TYR A 287 -20.14 6.80 -22.34
CA TYR A 287 -21.17 7.18 -21.38
C TYR A 287 -20.96 8.60 -20.82
N PRO A 288 -22.05 9.35 -20.55
CA PRO A 288 -21.96 10.74 -20.15
C PRO A 288 -21.46 10.91 -18.71
N SER A 289 -20.71 12.00 -18.50
CA SER A 289 -20.25 12.45 -17.19
C SER A 289 -20.68 13.90 -16.95
N ASN A 290 -21.02 14.23 -15.70
CA ASN A 290 -21.35 15.57 -15.25
C ASN A 290 -20.09 16.25 -14.69
N THR A 291 -19.75 17.45 -15.20
CA THR A 291 -18.71 18.29 -14.63
C THR A 291 -19.29 19.13 -13.51
N PHE A 292 -18.79 18.94 -12.29
CA PHE A 292 -19.21 19.68 -11.10
C PHE A 292 -18.47 21.01 -10.98
N ARG A 293 -17.20 21.02 -11.37
CA ARG A 293 -16.34 22.21 -11.31
C ARG A 293 -15.16 22.05 -12.25
N THR A 294 -14.74 23.16 -12.89
CA THR A 294 -13.45 23.26 -13.58
C THR A 294 -12.50 24.09 -12.72
N VAL A 295 -11.28 23.62 -12.54
CA VAL A 295 -10.23 24.25 -11.73
C VAL A 295 -8.92 24.32 -12.53
N SER A 296 -7.97 25.13 -12.10
CA SER A 296 -6.60 25.09 -12.62
C SER A 296 -5.93 23.78 -12.18
N ALA A 297 -5.34 23.05 -13.13
CA ALA A 297 -4.58 21.84 -12.85
C ALA A 297 -3.36 22.15 -11.97
N LEU A 298 -2.64 23.23 -12.27
CA LEU A 298 -1.48 23.65 -11.48
C LEU A 298 -1.88 24.09 -10.06
N TRP A 299 -2.99 24.79 -9.91
CA TRP A 299 -3.51 25.16 -8.58
C TRP A 299 -3.86 23.92 -7.74
N LEU A 300 -4.54 22.93 -8.34
CA LEU A 300 -4.89 21.69 -7.63
C LEU A 300 -3.65 20.92 -7.22
N TRP A 301 -2.64 20.83 -8.10
CA TRP A 301 -1.36 20.23 -7.79
C TRP A 301 -0.65 20.94 -6.63
N ASN A 302 -0.59 22.26 -6.66
CA ASN A 302 0.02 23.04 -5.59
C ASN A 302 -0.71 22.86 -4.25
N MET A 303 -2.05 22.75 -4.26
CA MET A 303 -2.84 22.43 -3.07
C MET A 303 -2.48 21.07 -2.47
N ILE A 304 -2.27 20.05 -3.31
CA ILE A 304 -1.80 18.73 -2.85
C ILE A 304 -0.43 18.88 -2.20
N MET A 305 0.51 19.57 -2.86
CA MET A 305 1.89 19.74 -2.37
C MET A 305 1.93 20.55 -1.06
N GLU A 306 1.16 21.62 -0.96
CA GLU A 306 1.07 22.43 0.26
C GLU A 306 0.48 21.61 1.43
N SER A 307 -0.58 20.86 1.19
CA SER A 307 -1.17 19.99 2.22
C SER A 307 -0.15 18.93 2.69
N THR A 308 0.55 18.31 1.74
CA THR A 308 1.60 17.30 2.05
C THR A 308 2.75 17.91 2.85
N TYR A 309 3.20 19.12 2.48
CA TYR A 309 4.24 19.83 3.21
C TYR A 309 3.83 20.12 4.66
N ASN A 310 2.60 20.59 4.86
CA ASN A 310 2.10 20.99 6.17
C ASN A 310 1.75 19.83 7.11
N ARG A 311 1.34 18.67 6.58
CA ARG A 311 0.77 17.55 7.35
C ARG A 311 1.34 16.17 7.01
N ALA A 312 2.29 16.08 6.09
CA ALA A 312 2.79 14.84 5.51
C ALA A 312 1.70 13.99 4.79
N GLU A 313 0.53 14.59 4.52
CA GLU A 313 -0.60 13.97 3.82
C GLU A 313 -1.39 15.04 3.03
N PRO A 314 -2.02 14.67 1.90
CA PRO A 314 -2.07 13.33 1.31
C PRO A 314 -0.75 12.89 0.67
N GLY A 315 -0.55 11.58 0.54
CA GLY A 315 0.43 11.03 -0.39
C GLY A 315 -0.01 11.21 -1.84
N VAL A 316 0.89 10.99 -2.80
CA VAL A 316 0.59 10.99 -4.24
C VAL A 316 0.83 9.61 -4.81
N LEU A 317 -0.13 9.11 -5.61
CA LEU A 317 -0.06 7.84 -6.31
C LEU A 317 -0.13 8.07 -7.82
N PHE A 318 0.54 7.23 -8.59
CA PHE A 318 0.52 7.22 -10.05
C PHE A 318 0.06 5.85 -10.55
N LEU A 319 -1.25 5.55 -10.33
CA LEU A 319 -1.79 4.22 -10.62
C LEU A 319 -1.86 3.91 -12.11
N ASP A 320 -1.88 4.90 -12.99
CA ASP A 320 -1.73 4.70 -14.44
C ASP A 320 -0.39 4.01 -14.75
N ARG A 321 0.69 4.48 -14.12
CA ARG A 321 2.02 3.87 -14.26
C ARG A 321 2.06 2.46 -13.67
N ALA A 322 1.47 2.27 -12.48
CA ALA A 322 1.38 0.96 -11.86
C ALA A 322 0.61 -0.04 -12.75
N ASN A 323 -0.49 0.38 -13.37
CA ASN A 323 -1.25 -0.44 -14.32
C ASN A 323 -0.47 -0.71 -15.61
N HIS A 324 0.23 0.29 -16.16
CA HIS A 324 1.00 0.15 -17.40
C HIS A 324 2.13 -0.87 -17.26
N PHE A 325 2.91 -0.80 -16.16
CA PHE A 325 4.05 -1.67 -15.90
C PHE A 325 3.70 -2.92 -15.10
N GLY A 326 2.46 -3.07 -14.65
CA GLY A 326 2.01 -4.21 -13.87
C GLY A 326 2.10 -5.53 -14.66
N PRO A 327 2.76 -6.57 -14.15
CA PRO A 327 2.90 -7.85 -14.87
C PRO A 327 1.59 -8.60 -15.07
N LEU A 328 0.53 -8.19 -14.38
CA LEU A 328 -0.83 -8.75 -14.47
C LEU A 328 -1.84 -7.76 -15.07
N ASN A 329 -1.39 -6.75 -15.81
CA ASN A 329 -2.25 -5.72 -16.42
C ASN A 329 -3.29 -6.28 -17.40
N TYR A 330 -3.05 -7.45 -17.96
CA TYR A 330 -3.98 -8.18 -18.82
C TYR A 330 -5.12 -8.87 -18.06
N LEU A 331 -4.97 -9.05 -16.74
CA LEU A 331 -5.90 -9.78 -15.89
C LEU A 331 -6.65 -8.86 -14.91
N GLU A 332 -5.98 -7.84 -14.39
CA GLU A 332 -6.50 -7.01 -13.31
C GLU A 332 -6.19 -5.52 -13.51
N THR A 333 -7.01 -4.66 -12.91
CA THR A 333 -6.78 -3.22 -12.85
C THR A 333 -6.51 -2.81 -11.40
N ILE A 334 -5.40 -2.11 -11.17
CA ILE A 334 -5.01 -1.60 -9.86
C ILE A 334 -5.77 -0.30 -9.58
N PHE A 335 -6.41 -0.21 -8.42
CA PHE A 335 -7.20 0.96 -8.02
C PHE A 335 -6.79 1.60 -6.69
N ALA A 336 -6.03 0.88 -5.86
CA ALA A 336 -5.67 1.34 -4.53
C ALA A 336 -4.32 0.78 -4.11
N THR A 337 -3.91 1.14 -2.91
CA THR A 337 -2.75 0.56 -2.24
C THR A 337 -3.16 -0.02 -0.88
N ASN A 338 -2.25 -0.79 -0.29
CA ASN A 338 -2.32 -1.15 1.12
C ASN A 338 -2.17 0.09 2.04
N PRO A 339 -2.34 -0.03 3.37
CA PRO A 339 -2.32 1.11 4.29
C PRO A 339 -1.09 2.02 4.23
N CYS A 340 0.09 1.49 3.95
CA CYS A 340 1.34 2.27 3.92
C CYS A 340 1.71 2.80 2.52
N GLY A 341 0.95 2.41 1.49
CA GLY A 341 1.14 2.90 0.12
C GLY A 341 2.24 2.21 -0.69
N GLU A 342 2.97 1.25 -0.10
CA GLU A 342 4.09 0.58 -0.76
C GLU A 342 3.66 -0.51 -1.76
N GLN A 343 2.41 -0.98 -1.65
CA GLN A 343 1.92 -2.08 -2.48
C GLN A 343 0.65 -1.67 -3.23
N THR A 344 0.77 -1.44 -4.53
CA THR A 344 -0.37 -1.20 -5.40
C THR A 344 -1.07 -2.52 -5.73
N LEU A 345 -2.39 -2.58 -5.51
CA LEU A 345 -3.17 -3.81 -5.61
C LEU A 345 -4.50 -3.56 -6.33
N ALA A 346 -4.96 -4.59 -7.04
CA ALA A 346 -6.33 -4.65 -7.55
C ALA A 346 -7.32 -4.98 -6.43
N PRO A 347 -8.64 -4.77 -6.63
CA PRO A 347 -9.67 -5.18 -5.70
C PRO A 347 -9.53 -6.65 -5.29
N GLY A 348 -9.67 -6.93 -3.99
CA GLY A 348 -9.43 -8.27 -3.44
C GLY A 348 -7.95 -8.69 -3.41
N GLY A 349 -7.05 -7.77 -3.73
CA GLY A 349 -5.61 -8.04 -3.74
C GLY A 349 -5.06 -8.24 -2.32
N VAL A 350 -4.13 -9.18 -2.22
CA VAL A 350 -3.43 -9.53 -0.96
C VAL A 350 -1.95 -9.65 -1.27
N CYS A 351 -1.11 -9.21 -0.34
CA CYS A 351 0.34 -9.40 -0.45
C CYS A 351 0.97 -9.63 0.92
N ASN A 352 1.99 -10.48 0.95
CA ASN A 352 2.89 -10.58 2.09
C ASN A 352 4.30 -10.15 1.70
N LEU A 353 5.06 -9.69 2.70
CA LEU A 353 6.32 -8.99 2.49
C LEU A 353 7.45 -9.62 3.30
N GLY A 354 8.65 -9.58 2.72
CA GLY A 354 9.89 -9.92 3.38
C GLY A 354 11.06 -9.13 2.81
N SER A 355 12.11 -8.96 3.61
CA SER A 355 13.27 -8.16 3.21
C SER A 355 14.58 -8.84 3.61
N LEU A 356 15.61 -8.69 2.76
CA LEU A 356 16.97 -9.05 3.08
C LEU A 356 17.61 -7.91 3.87
N ASN A 357 18.29 -8.21 4.97
CA ASN A 357 19.08 -7.24 5.72
C ASN A 357 20.48 -7.14 5.14
N LEU A 358 20.74 -6.16 4.31
CA LEU A 358 21.97 -6.04 3.54
C LEU A 358 23.23 -5.93 4.39
N THR A 359 23.12 -5.53 5.67
CA THR A 359 24.27 -5.52 6.58
C THR A 359 24.85 -6.93 6.82
N GLN A 360 24.01 -7.98 6.69
CA GLN A 360 24.41 -9.38 6.87
C GLN A 360 25.04 -9.99 5.59
N PHE A 361 25.09 -9.21 4.51
CA PHE A 361 25.59 -9.64 3.20
C PHE A 361 26.78 -8.82 2.72
N VAL A 362 27.29 -7.88 3.53
CA VAL A 362 28.59 -7.25 3.26
C VAL A 362 29.66 -8.34 3.34
N ASN A 363 30.56 -8.40 2.34
CA ASN A 363 31.63 -9.38 2.33
C ASN A 363 32.69 -9.08 3.42
N ASP A 364 33.48 -10.09 3.79
CA ASP A 364 34.43 -9.98 4.89
C ASP A 364 35.52 -8.92 4.64
N GLU A 365 35.86 -8.67 3.37
CA GLU A 365 36.81 -7.63 2.95
C GLU A 365 36.23 -6.21 2.99
N HIS A 366 34.94 -6.03 3.24
CA HIS A 366 34.22 -4.75 3.20
C HIS A 366 34.37 -4.00 1.88
N THR A 367 34.44 -4.72 0.75
CA THR A 367 34.60 -4.14 -0.61
C THR A 367 33.30 -4.16 -1.43
N GLY A 368 32.32 -4.97 -1.01
CA GLY A 368 31.05 -5.16 -1.69
C GLY A 368 30.13 -6.13 -0.95
N PHE A 369 29.20 -6.73 -1.67
CA PHE A 369 28.27 -7.71 -1.15
C PHE A 369 28.62 -9.13 -1.59
N ASP A 370 28.41 -10.11 -0.72
CA ASP A 370 28.39 -11.52 -1.07
C ASP A 370 27.12 -11.85 -1.87
N LEU A 371 27.22 -11.70 -3.19
CA LEU A 371 26.06 -11.88 -4.08
C LEU A 371 25.54 -13.32 -4.13
N ASP A 372 26.35 -14.31 -3.81
CA ASP A 372 25.92 -15.71 -3.75
C ASP A 372 25.05 -15.95 -2.50
N LYS A 373 25.44 -15.38 -1.36
CA LYS A 373 24.57 -15.34 -0.18
C LYS A 373 23.27 -14.59 -0.47
N VAL A 374 23.31 -13.43 -1.12
CA VAL A 374 22.11 -12.68 -1.51
C VAL A 374 21.19 -13.58 -2.33
N ARG A 375 21.67 -14.24 -3.40
CA ARG A 375 20.86 -15.16 -4.21
C ARG A 375 20.28 -16.34 -3.40
N LYS A 376 21.10 -16.97 -2.55
CA LYS A 376 20.68 -18.07 -1.69
C LYS A 376 19.50 -17.68 -0.82
N TYR A 377 19.65 -16.57 -0.07
CA TYR A 377 18.63 -16.17 0.89
C TYR A 377 17.41 -15.54 0.22
N THR A 378 17.55 -14.93 -0.96
CA THR A 378 16.40 -14.52 -1.79
C THR A 378 15.53 -15.71 -2.17
N ARG A 379 16.12 -16.84 -2.60
CA ARG A 379 15.37 -18.05 -2.91
C ARG A 379 14.67 -18.65 -1.68
N TYR A 380 15.33 -18.60 -0.51
CA TYR A 380 14.71 -19.06 0.73
C TYR A 380 13.55 -18.16 1.12
N LEU A 381 13.72 -16.84 1.04
CA LEU A 381 12.68 -15.85 1.35
C LEU A 381 11.49 -15.99 0.40
N ASN A 382 11.72 -16.14 -0.90
CA ASN A 382 10.66 -16.34 -1.88
C ASN A 382 9.84 -17.59 -1.57
N ARG A 383 10.49 -18.75 -1.31
CA ARG A 383 9.81 -19.98 -0.92
C ARG A 383 9.04 -19.80 0.40
N PHE A 384 9.64 -19.13 1.37
CA PHE A 384 8.99 -18.83 2.64
C PHE A 384 7.69 -18.05 2.44
N LEU A 385 7.74 -16.94 1.68
CA LEU A 385 6.58 -16.09 1.42
C LEU A 385 5.51 -16.82 0.59
N ASP A 386 5.93 -17.67 -0.35
CA ASP A 386 5.02 -18.54 -1.11
C ASP A 386 4.30 -19.54 -0.19
N ASN A 387 5.03 -20.16 0.73
CA ASN A 387 4.45 -21.04 1.74
C ASN A 387 3.47 -20.31 2.68
N VAL A 388 3.76 -19.03 3.01
CA VAL A 388 2.84 -18.17 3.79
C VAL A 388 1.51 -17.98 3.06
N ASN A 389 1.49 -17.84 1.72
CA ASN A 389 0.24 -17.80 0.95
C ASN A 389 -0.61 -19.08 1.12
N SER A 390 0.05 -20.23 1.29
CA SER A 390 -0.65 -21.51 1.50
C SER A 390 -1.09 -21.73 2.95
N LEU A 391 -0.35 -21.17 3.91
CA LEU A 391 -0.59 -21.35 5.34
C LEU A 391 -1.62 -20.37 5.90
N SER A 392 -1.67 -19.14 5.36
CA SER A 392 -2.44 -18.05 5.96
C SER A 392 -3.94 -18.22 5.76
N ASN A 393 -4.69 -17.85 6.78
CA ASN A 393 -6.12 -17.60 6.68
C ASN A 393 -6.36 -16.17 6.20
N ALA A 394 -7.51 -15.95 5.54
CA ALA A 394 -7.98 -14.61 5.19
C ALA A 394 -9.49 -14.51 5.47
N PRO A 395 -9.97 -13.31 5.87
CA PRO A 395 -11.33 -13.17 6.35
C PRO A 395 -12.40 -13.17 5.27
N LEU A 396 -12.03 -12.98 4.00
CA LEU A 396 -12.96 -12.89 2.87
C LEU A 396 -12.61 -13.90 1.79
N PRO A 397 -13.61 -14.47 1.09
CA PRO A 397 -13.40 -15.43 -0.01
C PRO A 397 -12.52 -14.88 -1.13
N GLU A 398 -12.68 -13.60 -1.49
CA GLU A 398 -11.90 -12.94 -2.55
C GLU A 398 -10.40 -12.86 -2.21
N TYR A 399 -10.08 -12.70 -0.93
CA TYR A 399 -8.69 -12.73 -0.47
C TYR A 399 -8.12 -14.15 -0.52
N VAL A 400 -8.91 -15.15 -0.13
CA VAL A 400 -8.50 -16.56 -0.24
C VAL A 400 -8.22 -16.92 -1.70
N ASP A 401 -9.10 -16.51 -2.62
CA ASP A 401 -8.91 -16.70 -4.05
C ASP A 401 -7.63 -16.02 -4.56
N SER A 402 -7.40 -14.76 -4.18
CA SER A 402 -6.20 -14.01 -4.54
C SER A 402 -4.92 -14.68 -4.04
N MET A 403 -4.89 -15.12 -2.78
CA MET A 403 -3.74 -15.84 -2.22
C MET A 403 -3.48 -17.16 -2.95
N LYS A 404 -4.54 -17.89 -3.31
CA LYS A 404 -4.45 -19.21 -3.94
C LYS A 404 -3.99 -19.13 -5.40
N HIS A 405 -4.52 -18.18 -6.17
CA HIS A 405 -4.31 -18.12 -7.61
C HIS A 405 -3.24 -17.10 -8.04
N LYS A 406 -3.13 -15.95 -7.38
CA LYS A 406 -2.14 -14.92 -7.73
C LYS A 406 -0.83 -15.06 -6.97
N ARG A 407 -0.85 -15.62 -5.76
CA ARG A 407 0.32 -15.93 -4.91
C ARG A 407 1.33 -14.79 -4.83
N ARG A 408 0.85 -13.55 -4.72
CA ARG A 408 1.70 -12.35 -4.74
C ARG A 408 2.57 -12.27 -3.50
N VAL A 409 3.85 -11.96 -3.70
CA VAL A 409 4.85 -11.73 -2.67
C VAL A 409 5.62 -10.44 -2.97
N GLY A 410 6.09 -9.77 -1.93
CA GLY A 410 6.97 -8.61 -2.05
C GLY A 410 8.30 -8.88 -1.36
N ILE A 411 9.41 -8.84 -2.11
CA ILE A 411 10.76 -8.97 -1.58
C ILE A 411 11.46 -7.62 -1.66
N GLY A 412 11.91 -7.12 -0.51
CA GLY A 412 12.61 -5.87 -0.37
C GLY A 412 14.00 -6.01 0.24
N ILE A 413 14.59 -4.88 0.57
CA ILE A 413 15.89 -4.78 1.25
C ILE A 413 15.77 -3.88 2.47
N LEU A 414 16.55 -4.20 3.50
CA LEU A 414 16.77 -3.39 4.69
C LEU A 414 18.26 -3.06 4.82
N GLY A 415 18.60 -2.04 5.60
CA GLY A 415 19.98 -1.74 5.99
C GLY A 415 20.84 -1.19 4.85
N TRP A 416 20.26 -0.69 3.74
CA TRP A 416 21.04 -0.13 2.63
C TRP A 416 22.02 0.96 3.08
N GLY A 417 21.54 1.97 3.82
CA GLY A 417 22.37 3.04 4.35
C GLY A 417 23.47 2.51 5.28
N SER A 418 23.12 1.61 6.20
CA SER A 418 24.07 0.98 7.14
C SER A 418 25.13 0.15 6.40
N ALA A 419 24.74 -0.62 5.39
CA ALA A 419 25.68 -1.37 4.56
C ALA A 419 26.64 -0.45 3.81
N LEU A 420 26.17 0.68 3.28
CA LEU A 420 27.05 1.68 2.66
C LEU A 420 28.05 2.28 3.68
N PHE A 421 27.63 2.49 4.95
CA PHE A 421 28.57 2.89 6.02
C PHE A 421 29.65 1.83 6.25
N MET A 422 29.28 0.54 6.35
CA MET A 422 30.22 -0.57 6.48
C MET A 422 31.22 -0.61 5.32
N LEU A 423 30.74 -0.33 4.10
CA LEU A 423 31.56 -0.29 2.87
C LEU A 423 32.31 1.04 2.68
N LYS A 424 32.12 2.04 3.55
CA LYS A 424 32.67 3.41 3.42
C LYS A 424 32.32 4.08 2.08
N VAL A 425 31.10 3.80 1.58
CA VAL A 425 30.60 4.35 0.31
C VAL A 425 29.61 5.45 0.58
N ARG A 426 29.82 6.63 -0.03
CA ARG A 426 28.91 7.77 0.11
C ARG A 426 27.55 7.45 -0.51
N PHE A 427 26.46 7.69 0.23
CA PHE A 427 25.08 7.59 -0.24
C PHE A 427 24.89 8.52 -1.47
N GLY A 428 24.18 8.04 -2.50
CA GLY A 428 23.93 8.79 -3.73
C GLY A 428 25.12 8.90 -4.70
N SER A 429 26.29 8.28 -4.39
CA SER A 429 27.43 8.25 -5.29
C SER A 429 27.25 7.26 -6.45
N LYS A 430 28.05 7.42 -7.51
CA LYS A 430 28.10 6.45 -8.63
C LYS A 430 28.42 5.03 -8.14
N ARG A 431 29.31 4.88 -7.16
CA ARG A 431 29.65 3.57 -6.58
C ARG A 431 28.45 2.96 -5.84
N ALA A 432 27.71 3.76 -5.09
CA ALA A 432 26.46 3.29 -4.44
C ALA A 432 25.45 2.82 -5.49
N ALA A 433 25.29 3.53 -6.60
CA ALA A 433 24.40 3.11 -7.69
C ALA A 433 24.84 1.77 -8.31
N GLN A 434 26.13 1.56 -8.54
CA GLN A 434 26.66 0.28 -9.04
C GLN A 434 26.36 -0.88 -8.08
N LEU A 435 26.64 -0.69 -6.78
CA LEU A 435 26.37 -1.70 -5.76
C LEU A 435 24.88 -2.04 -5.68
N ARG A 436 23.99 -1.02 -5.78
CA ARG A 436 22.55 -1.24 -5.87
C ARG A 436 22.19 -2.14 -7.04
N ASP A 437 22.72 -1.84 -8.23
CA ASP A 437 22.43 -2.61 -9.43
C ASP A 437 22.93 -4.05 -9.33
N GLU A 438 24.10 -4.28 -8.71
CA GLU A 438 24.63 -5.61 -8.45
C GLU A 438 23.69 -6.41 -7.53
N VAL A 439 23.26 -5.82 -6.40
CA VAL A 439 22.35 -6.45 -5.44
C VAL A 439 20.99 -6.72 -6.07
N MET A 440 20.39 -5.74 -6.74
CA MET A 440 19.05 -5.89 -7.34
C MET A 440 19.05 -6.93 -8.47
N LYS A 441 20.13 -7.02 -9.26
CA LYS A 441 20.30 -8.11 -10.25
C LYS A 441 20.46 -9.49 -9.59
N ALA A 442 21.08 -9.55 -8.41
CA ALA A 442 21.21 -10.80 -7.68
C ALA A 442 19.86 -11.27 -7.09
N ILE A 443 19.01 -10.34 -6.65
CA ILE A 443 17.65 -10.60 -6.14
C ILE A 443 16.73 -11.04 -7.28
N ALA A 444 16.83 -10.45 -8.47
CA ALA A 444 15.95 -10.74 -9.61
C ALA A 444 16.24 -12.06 -10.33
N LYS A 445 17.41 -12.69 -10.09
CA LYS A 445 17.83 -13.99 -10.67
C LYS A 445 17.56 -15.14 -9.73
#